data_73ea650df69a89c43403b7731fe0f357
#
_entry.id   73ea650df69a89c43403b7731fe0f357
#
_cell.length_a   1.000
_cell.length_b   1.000
_cell.length_c   1.000
_cell.angle_alpha   90.00
_cell.angle_beta   90.00
_cell.angle_gamma   90.00
#
_symmetry.space_group_name_H-M   'P 1'
#
loop_
_entity.id
_entity.type
_entity.pdbx_description
1 polymer ?
#
loop_
_entity_poly.entity_id
_entity_poly.type
_entity_poly.pdbx_seq_one_letter_code
_entity_poly.pdbx_strand_id
1 'polypeptide(L)'
;MPSQRWLHIIPVSFIMYTIAFIDRTNVSLALPSMSRDLHMNPTQAGGTAGIFFWGYVALQIPGGHLAQRWSAKRFVSILLVVWGLCSVCCGLVQTYREFWVMRLLLGVAEGGVWPAVLVLLSHWFPRGERARANAYWMLCLPIAVIVSSPLSGWILGHWNWRVLLIAEGALPFLWLIIWWTFIDDYPQEARWISPEERNYLEVTLLEESRELGLLKQDPLAEPEPAWRSLLKFGRTLLNPVVLVMVGIYLMQNTGNYGFLFWLPTVLGNARKMSSLSVGTLFAVPYIVTAIGMVVLSRHSDKHCERRGHVAFGLAWAGACMLACVLLTGRSPALGFVAISMVGAGSYGTLGAFWAIPTETLPRSISGSAMGLINALGNLGGYFGPLVVGFVYHRTGDFRYAFAVLCLGYLTGSAATLLLPSRPTVRE
;
A
#
# COMPACT_ATOMS: atom_id res chain seq x y z
N MET A 1 7.15 -14.86 27.50
CA MET A 1 6.78 -16.03 26.71
C MET A 1 7.66 -16.10 25.48
N PRO A 2 8.04 -17.26 25.01
CA PRO A 2 8.81 -17.36 23.78
C PRO A 2 8.02 -16.69 22.64
N SER A 3 8.71 -15.91 21.83
CA SER A 3 8.09 -15.09 20.78
C SER A 3 8.59 -15.51 19.40
N GLN A 4 8.70 -16.82 19.19
CA GLN A 4 9.28 -17.37 17.95
C GLN A 4 8.53 -16.94 16.70
N ARG A 5 7.17 -16.86 16.77
CA ARG A 5 6.33 -16.36 15.66
C ARG A 5 6.69 -14.96 15.21
N TRP A 6 7.09 -14.06 16.13
CA TRP A 6 7.49 -12.71 15.80
C TRP A 6 8.76 -12.66 14.94
N LEU A 7 9.70 -13.55 15.23
CA LEU A 7 10.97 -13.65 14.52
C LEU A 7 10.88 -14.50 13.25
N HIS A 8 9.79 -15.25 13.08
CA HIS A 8 9.63 -16.16 11.96
C HIS A 8 8.62 -15.63 10.94
N ILE A 9 7.41 -15.32 11.36
CA ILE A 9 6.32 -14.88 10.45
C ILE A 9 6.50 -13.43 9.99
N ILE A 10 6.83 -12.51 10.91
CA ILE A 10 6.91 -11.08 10.57
C ILE A 10 8.05 -10.79 9.58
N PRO A 11 9.31 -11.25 9.77
CA PRO A 11 10.38 -10.95 8.81
C PRO A 11 10.11 -11.52 7.41
N VAL A 12 9.60 -12.76 7.33
CA VAL A 12 9.32 -13.39 6.03
C VAL A 12 8.20 -12.65 5.29
N SER A 13 7.11 -12.32 5.98
CA SER A 13 6.00 -11.54 5.40
C SER A 13 6.42 -10.10 5.08
N PHE A 14 7.26 -9.50 5.90
CA PHE A 14 7.81 -8.15 5.72
C PHE A 14 8.64 -8.05 4.44
N ILE A 15 9.61 -8.96 4.27
CA ILE A 15 10.49 -8.94 3.09
C ILE A 15 9.69 -9.28 1.82
N MET A 16 8.76 -10.24 1.90
CA MET A 16 7.86 -10.56 0.79
C MET A 16 7.10 -9.31 0.31
N TYR A 17 6.50 -8.56 1.24
CA TYR A 17 5.76 -7.37 0.87
C TYR A 17 6.68 -6.17 0.51
N THR A 18 7.91 -6.16 1.03
CA THR A 18 8.97 -5.25 0.55
C THR A 18 9.25 -5.47 -0.93
N ILE A 19 9.39 -6.72 -1.37
CA ILE A 19 9.59 -7.08 -2.79
C ILE A 19 8.38 -6.64 -3.63
N ALA A 20 7.15 -6.85 -3.15
CA ALA A 20 5.94 -6.38 -3.82
C ALA A 20 5.93 -4.85 -3.99
N PHE A 21 6.37 -4.12 -2.97
CA PHE A 21 6.38 -2.66 -3.04
C PHE A 21 7.52 -2.13 -3.91
N ILE A 22 8.65 -2.85 -4.02
CA ILE A 22 9.74 -2.57 -4.98
C ILE A 22 9.20 -2.63 -6.41
N ASP A 23 8.54 -3.71 -6.80
CA ASP A 23 7.96 -3.88 -8.14
C ASP A 23 6.90 -2.83 -8.48
N ARG A 24 6.19 -2.34 -7.46
CA ARG A 24 5.23 -1.24 -7.62
C ARG A 24 5.93 0.09 -7.87
N THR A 25 7.06 0.34 -7.26
CA THR A 25 7.72 1.64 -7.22
C THR A 25 8.88 1.80 -8.22
N ASN A 26 9.50 0.70 -8.67
CA ASN A 26 10.63 0.71 -9.61
C ASN A 26 10.30 1.42 -10.93
N VAL A 27 9.05 1.33 -11.39
CA VAL A 27 8.56 2.04 -12.57
C VAL A 27 8.76 3.56 -12.44
N SER A 28 8.71 4.13 -11.23
CA SER A 28 8.91 5.56 -11.03
C SER A 28 10.29 6.03 -11.46
N LEU A 29 11.33 5.24 -11.15
CA LEU A 29 12.72 5.51 -11.56
C LEU A 29 12.96 5.17 -13.04
N ALA A 30 12.30 4.12 -13.56
CA ALA A 30 12.36 3.72 -14.96
C ALA A 30 11.63 4.70 -15.90
N LEU A 31 10.60 5.40 -15.40
CA LEU A 31 9.65 6.19 -16.19
C LEU A 31 10.29 7.17 -17.19
N PRO A 32 11.36 7.94 -16.84
CA PRO A 32 11.95 8.87 -17.78
C PRO A 32 12.63 8.20 -18.99
N SER A 33 13.35 7.08 -18.79
CA SER A 33 14.01 6.33 -19.87
C SER A 33 12.99 5.51 -20.66
N MET A 34 12.09 4.84 -19.98
CA MET A 34 11.02 4.05 -20.56
C MET A 34 10.09 4.89 -21.44
N SER A 35 9.70 6.10 -20.99
CA SER A 35 8.84 7.00 -21.77
C SER A 35 9.47 7.42 -23.09
N ARG A 36 10.80 7.61 -23.10
CA ARG A 36 11.53 7.92 -24.35
C ARG A 36 11.57 6.70 -25.30
N ASP A 37 11.92 5.52 -24.77
CA ASP A 37 12.05 4.31 -25.57
C ASP A 37 10.71 3.83 -26.15
N LEU A 38 9.62 3.93 -25.38
CA LEU A 38 8.27 3.52 -25.79
C LEU A 38 7.45 4.65 -26.41
N HIS A 39 8.07 5.81 -26.67
CA HIS A 39 7.44 7.00 -27.27
C HIS A 39 6.15 7.45 -26.57
N MET A 40 6.15 7.39 -25.21
CA MET A 40 5.00 7.80 -24.42
C MET A 40 4.98 9.33 -24.18
N ASN A 41 3.84 9.94 -24.40
CA ASN A 41 3.62 11.30 -23.87
C ASN A 41 3.39 11.25 -22.35
N PRO A 42 3.50 12.39 -21.61
CA PRO A 42 3.37 12.40 -20.16
C PRO A 42 2.04 11.83 -19.63
N THR A 43 0.93 12.05 -20.35
CA THR A 43 -0.38 11.48 -19.97
C THR A 43 -0.39 9.96 -20.08
N GLN A 44 0.17 9.43 -21.16
CA GLN A 44 0.31 7.98 -21.36
C GLN A 44 1.24 7.37 -20.30
N ALA A 45 2.36 8.03 -20.00
CA ALA A 45 3.29 7.59 -18.97
C ALA A 45 2.62 7.50 -17.59
N GLY A 46 1.88 8.54 -17.19
CA GLY A 46 1.14 8.55 -15.92
C GLY A 46 0.02 7.50 -15.88
N GLY A 47 -0.76 7.37 -16.97
CA GLY A 47 -1.80 6.35 -17.08
C GLY A 47 -1.26 4.93 -17.03
N THR A 48 -0.13 4.69 -17.69
CA THR A 48 0.53 3.36 -17.73
C THR A 48 1.15 3.01 -16.37
N ALA A 49 1.74 3.97 -15.68
CA ALA A 49 2.23 3.75 -14.31
C ALA A 49 1.08 3.41 -13.34
N GLY A 50 -0.05 4.09 -13.49
CA GLY A 50 -1.21 3.93 -12.60
C GLY A 50 -2.13 2.75 -12.92
N ILE A 51 -2.16 2.19 -14.15
CA ILE A 51 -3.11 1.13 -14.54
C ILE A 51 -3.03 -0.12 -13.65
N PHE A 52 -1.87 -0.35 -13.06
CA PHE A 52 -1.65 -1.37 -12.05
C PHE A 52 -2.76 -1.41 -10.98
N PHE A 53 -3.23 -0.26 -10.53
CA PHE A 53 -4.21 -0.17 -9.45
C PHE A 53 -5.61 -0.66 -9.85
N TRP A 54 -5.99 -0.62 -11.12
CA TRP A 54 -7.21 -1.24 -11.59
C TRP A 54 -7.15 -2.77 -11.47
N GLY A 55 -6.01 -3.37 -11.87
CA GLY A 55 -5.78 -4.79 -11.67
C GLY A 55 -5.72 -5.15 -10.19
N TYR A 56 -5.04 -4.34 -9.39
CA TYR A 56 -4.87 -4.54 -7.94
C TYR A 56 -6.21 -4.61 -7.19
N VAL A 57 -7.14 -3.71 -7.52
CA VAL A 57 -8.48 -3.70 -6.91
C VAL A 57 -9.28 -4.94 -7.29
N ALA A 58 -9.13 -5.46 -8.51
CA ALA A 58 -9.92 -6.59 -9.00
C ALA A 58 -9.74 -7.87 -8.15
N LEU A 59 -8.54 -8.14 -7.64
CA LEU A 59 -8.27 -9.35 -6.85
C LEU A 59 -8.28 -9.11 -5.33
N GLN A 60 -8.42 -7.87 -4.84
CA GLN A 60 -8.38 -7.60 -3.39
C GLN A 60 -9.46 -8.36 -2.60
N ILE A 61 -10.72 -8.25 -3.01
CA ILE A 61 -11.83 -8.90 -2.31
C ILE A 61 -11.83 -10.41 -2.55
N PRO A 62 -11.78 -10.90 -3.82
CA PRO A 62 -11.70 -12.34 -4.08
C PRO A 62 -10.48 -13.00 -3.45
N GLY A 63 -9.33 -12.31 -3.45
CA GLY A 63 -8.07 -12.83 -2.92
C GLY A 63 -8.10 -13.09 -1.42
N GLY A 64 -8.71 -12.18 -0.65
CA GLY A 64 -8.91 -12.40 0.79
C GLY A 64 -9.79 -13.62 1.08
N HIS A 65 -10.84 -13.81 0.29
CA HIS A 65 -11.73 -14.95 0.43
C HIS A 65 -11.05 -16.28 0.06
N LEU A 66 -10.26 -16.29 -1.02
CA LEU A 66 -9.48 -17.46 -1.42
C LEU A 66 -8.42 -17.82 -0.37
N ALA A 67 -7.69 -16.84 0.15
CA ALA A 67 -6.69 -17.06 1.20
C ALA A 67 -7.32 -17.66 2.47
N GLN A 68 -8.51 -17.20 2.85
CA GLN A 68 -9.21 -17.66 4.04
C GLN A 68 -9.81 -19.06 3.88
N ARG A 69 -10.36 -19.39 2.68
CA ARG A 69 -11.05 -20.67 2.43
C ARG A 69 -10.12 -21.81 2.03
N TRP A 70 -9.00 -21.48 1.41
CA TRP A 70 -8.09 -22.50 0.89
C TRP A 70 -6.80 -22.56 1.70
N SER A 71 -5.87 -21.63 1.49
CA SER A 71 -4.59 -21.56 2.19
C SER A 71 -3.91 -20.23 1.80
N ALA A 72 -3.56 -19.42 2.78
CA ALA A 72 -2.80 -18.19 2.54
C ALA A 72 -1.41 -18.50 1.96
N LYS A 73 -0.72 -19.53 2.47
CA LYS A 73 0.58 -20.01 2.00
C LYS A 73 0.55 -20.37 0.51
N ARG A 74 -0.36 -21.27 0.11
CA ARG A 74 -0.47 -21.76 -1.28
C ARG A 74 -0.91 -20.65 -2.22
N PHE A 75 -1.88 -19.86 -1.81
CA PHE A 75 -2.39 -18.74 -2.60
C PHE A 75 -1.30 -17.72 -2.89
N VAL A 76 -0.57 -17.25 -1.87
CA VAL A 76 0.57 -16.32 -2.05
C VAL A 76 1.67 -16.96 -2.90
N SER A 77 1.93 -18.26 -2.77
CA SER A 77 2.92 -18.96 -3.61
C SER A 77 2.57 -18.89 -5.11
N ILE A 78 1.30 -19.08 -5.46
CA ILE A 78 0.82 -18.93 -6.85
C ILE A 78 0.97 -17.47 -7.29
N LEU A 79 0.59 -16.52 -6.43
CA LEU A 79 0.72 -15.10 -6.76
C LEU A 79 2.18 -14.71 -6.99
N LEU A 80 3.14 -15.21 -6.18
CA LEU A 80 4.58 -14.96 -6.37
C LEU A 80 5.07 -15.43 -7.75
N VAL A 81 4.59 -16.58 -8.24
CA VAL A 81 4.94 -17.05 -9.58
C VAL A 81 4.33 -16.16 -10.66
N VAL A 82 3.02 -15.91 -10.60
CA VAL A 82 2.30 -15.13 -11.62
C VAL A 82 2.80 -13.69 -11.64
N TRP A 83 2.97 -13.09 -10.47
CA TRP A 83 3.51 -11.75 -10.31
C TRP A 83 4.94 -11.65 -10.85
N GLY A 84 5.84 -12.57 -10.45
CA GLY A 84 7.22 -12.58 -10.96
C GLY A 84 7.28 -12.68 -12.48
N LEU A 85 6.44 -13.55 -13.10
CA LEU A 85 6.34 -13.65 -14.55
C LEU A 85 5.87 -12.34 -15.19
N CYS A 86 4.79 -11.73 -14.66
CA CYS A 86 4.29 -10.45 -15.19
C CYS A 86 5.33 -9.32 -15.05
N SER A 87 6.06 -9.28 -13.92
CA SER A 87 7.09 -8.26 -13.68
C SER A 87 8.27 -8.42 -14.65
N VAL A 88 8.78 -9.63 -14.83
CA VAL A 88 9.82 -9.92 -15.83
C VAL A 88 9.33 -9.56 -17.24
N CYS A 89 8.10 -9.92 -17.60
CA CYS A 89 7.52 -9.58 -18.89
C CYS A 89 7.41 -8.06 -19.10
N CYS A 90 7.19 -7.26 -18.05
CA CYS A 90 7.25 -5.80 -18.14
C CYS A 90 8.60 -5.28 -18.69
N GLY A 91 9.71 -5.98 -18.42
CA GLY A 91 11.02 -5.64 -18.97
C GLY A 91 11.24 -6.06 -20.42
N LEU A 92 10.39 -6.94 -20.96
CA LEU A 92 10.53 -7.50 -22.33
C LEU A 92 9.67 -6.82 -23.38
N VAL A 93 8.75 -5.95 -22.99
CA VAL A 93 7.79 -5.27 -23.89
C VAL A 93 8.48 -4.33 -24.88
N GLN A 94 7.89 -4.17 -26.06
CA GLN A 94 8.38 -3.29 -27.13
C GLN A 94 7.49 -2.05 -27.34
N THR A 95 6.25 -2.09 -26.88
CA THR A 95 5.28 -1.00 -27.06
C THR A 95 4.67 -0.58 -25.72
N TYR A 96 4.19 0.68 -25.65
CA TYR A 96 3.52 1.16 -24.45
C TYR A 96 2.21 0.40 -24.15
N ARG A 97 1.54 -0.13 -25.20
CA ARG A 97 0.30 -0.92 -25.04
C ARG A 97 0.57 -2.27 -24.38
N GLU A 98 1.65 -2.94 -24.79
CA GLU A 98 2.09 -4.19 -24.14
C GLU A 98 2.44 -3.92 -22.68
N PHE A 99 3.19 -2.85 -22.40
CA PHE A 99 3.54 -2.47 -21.03
C PHE A 99 2.28 -2.17 -20.20
N TRP A 100 1.30 -1.46 -20.77
CA TRP A 100 0.04 -1.16 -20.11
C TRP A 100 -0.72 -2.45 -19.72
N VAL A 101 -0.80 -3.43 -20.64
CA VAL A 101 -1.44 -4.73 -20.37
C VAL A 101 -0.68 -5.50 -19.29
N MET A 102 0.66 -5.58 -19.39
CA MET A 102 1.47 -6.27 -18.39
C MET A 102 1.35 -5.64 -17.02
N ARG A 103 1.30 -4.31 -16.90
CA ARG A 103 1.06 -3.59 -15.64
C ARG A 103 -0.32 -3.87 -15.06
N LEU A 104 -1.34 -3.97 -15.88
CA LEU A 104 -2.69 -4.37 -15.44
C LEU A 104 -2.69 -5.80 -14.87
N LEU A 105 -2.08 -6.75 -15.58
CA LEU A 105 -1.98 -8.14 -15.14
C LEU A 105 -1.12 -8.29 -13.89
N LEU A 106 -0.02 -7.55 -13.79
CA LEU A 106 0.81 -7.47 -12.59
C LEU A 106 -0.01 -6.96 -11.40
N GLY A 107 -0.84 -5.94 -11.60
CA GLY A 107 -1.75 -5.45 -10.59
C GLY A 107 -2.72 -6.53 -10.11
N VAL A 108 -3.33 -7.30 -11.02
CA VAL A 108 -4.20 -8.44 -10.65
C VAL A 108 -3.42 -9.45 -9.80
N ALA A 109 -2.21 -9.83 -10.22
CA ALA A 109 -1.40 -10.81 -9.51
C ALA A 109 -1.01 -10.33 -8.09
N GLU A 110 -0.68 -9.05 -7.89
CA GLU A 110 -0.34 -8.52 -6.58
C GLU A 110 -1.57 -8.20 -5.69
N GLY A 111 -2.74 -7.96 -6.28
CA GLY A 111 -3.93 -7.49 -5.56
C GLY A 111 -4.39 -8.41 -4.45
N GLY A 112 -4.14 -9.71 -4.56
CA GLY A 112 -4.48 -10.71 -3.55
C GLY A 112 -3.48 -10.83 -2.41
N VAL A 113 -2.27 -10.29 -2.54
CA VAL A 113 -1.18 -10.49 -1.55
C VAL A 113 -1.49 -9.82 -0.22
N TRP A 114 -1.93 -8.54 -0.24
CA TRP A 114 -2.27 -7.81 0.97
C TRP A 114 -3.31 -8.52 1.85
N PRO A 115 -4.51 -8.85 1.33
CA PRO A 115 -5.50 -9.55 2.13
C PRO A 115 -5.04 -10.94 2.56
N ALA A 116 -4.26 -11.67 1.76
CA ALA A 116 -3.74 -12.98 2.14
C ALA A 116 -2.77 -12.90 3.32
N VAL A 117 -1.91 -11.90 3.38
CA VAL A 117 -1.02 -11.68 4.54
C VAL A 117 -1.82 -11.30 5.78
N LEU A 118 -2.86 -10.48 5.66
CA LEU A 118 -3.72 -10.18 6.80
C LEU A 118 -4.41 -11.43 7.35
N VAL A 119 -4.85 -12.34 6.48
CA VAL A 119 -5.39 -13.65 6.87
C VAL A 119 -4.33 -14.46 7.60
N LEU A 120 -3.12 -14.59 7.03
CA LEU A 120 -2.00 -15.29 7.67
C LEU A 120 -1.70 -14.73 9.06
N LEU A 121 -1.56 -13.40 9.18
CA LEU A 121 -1.30 -12.75 10.47
C LEU A 121 -2.43 -12.99 11.47
N SER A 122 -3.68 -13.15 11.02
CA SER A 122 -4.81 -13.47 11.90
C SER A 122 -4.76 -14.88 12.46
N HIS A 123 -4.11 -15.82 11.78
CA HIS A 123 -3.89 -17.20 12.27
C HIS A 123 -2.74 -17.31 13.28
N TRP A 124 -1.80 -16.35 13.23
CA TRP A 124 -0.58 -16.38 14.05
C TRP A 124 -0.57 -15.40 15.23
N PHE A 125 -1.41 -14.36 15.17
CA PHE A 125 -1.41 -13.31 16.18
C PHE A 125 -2.82 -13.12 16.77
N PRO A 126 -2.97 -13.34 18.09
CA PRO A 126 -4.19 -13.00 18.82
C PRO A 126 -4.54 -11.51 18.68
N ARG A 127 -5.81 -11.15 18.90
CA ARG A 127 -6.34 -9.78 18.74
C ARG A 127 -5.52 -8.73 19.46
N GLY A 128 -5.10 -9.01 20.70
CA GLY A 128 -4.28 -8.10 21.50
C GLY A 128 -2.89 -7.81 20.90
N GLU A 129 -2.40 -8.64 19.99
CA GLU A 129 -1.10 -8.50 19.34
C GLU A 129 -1.19 -8.13 17.86
N ARG A 130 -2.32 -8.38 17.22
CA ARG A 130 -2.53 -8.23 15.78
C ARG A 130 -2.27 -6.82 15.26
N ALA A 131 -2.67 -5.80 16.03
CA ALA A 131 -2.42 -4.40 15.68
C ALA A 131 -0.91 -4.11 15.61
N ARG A 132 -0.15 -4.62 16.57
CA ARG A 132 1.31 -4.47 16.62
C ARG A 132 2.00 -5.26 15.50
N ALA A 133 1.54 -6.48 15.20
CA ALA A 133 2.05 -7.29 14.09
C ALA A 133 1.84 -6.58 12.74
N ASN A 134 0.65 -6.05 12.50
CA ASN A 134 0.34 -5.26 11.31
C ASN A 134 1.20 -3.99 11.22
N ALA A 135 1.41 -3.28 12.33
CA ALA A 135 2.24 -2.07 12.35
C ALA A 135 3.70 -2.37 11.96
N TYR A 136 4.29 -3.44 12.52
CA TYR A 136 5.64 -3.85 12.12
C TYR A 136 5.71 -4.28 10.65
N TRP A 137 4.72 -5.03 10.18
CA TRP A 137 4.67 -5.43 8.79
C TRP A 137 4.54 -4.23 7.85
N MET A 138 3.70 -3.24 8.17
CA MET A 138 3.48 -2.05 7.31
C MET A 138 4.72 -1.16 7.13
N LEU A 139 5.72 -1.24 8.01
CA LEU A 139 6.99 -0.53 7.84
C LEU A 139 7.75 -0.97 6.58
N CYS A 140 7.38 -2.10 5.96
CA CYS A 140 7.92 -2.51 4.67
C CYS A 140 7.72 -1.46 3.56
N LEU A 141 6.65 -0.66 3.61
CA LEU A 141 6.34 0.32 2.57
C LEU A 141 7.44 1.39 2.39
N PRO A 142 7.77 2.20 3.41
CA PRO A 142 8.86 3.17 3.26
C PRO A 142 10.22 2.49 3.14
N ILE A 143 10.46 1.37 3.82
CA ILE A 143 11.75 0.65 3.78
C ILE A 143 12.01 0.10 2.38
N ALA A 144 11.00 -0.39 1.68
CA ALA A 144 11.14 -0.83 0.29
C ALA A 144 11.74 0.28 -0.59
N VAL A 145 11.20 1.49 -0.52
CA VAL A 145 11.68 2.62 -1.33
C VAL A 145 13.08 3.06 -0.88
N ILE A 146 13.35 3.11 0.43
CA ILE A 146 14.65 3.51 0.96
C ILE A 146 15.76 2.58 0.46
N VAL A 147 15.51 1.27 0.46
CA VAL A 147 16.50 0.26 0.08
C VAL A 147 16.61 0.12 -1.44
N SER A 148 15.46 0.05 -2.14
CA SER A 148 15.48 -0.20 -3.58
C SER A 148 15.90 1.00 -4.41
N SER A 149 15.56 2.23 -4.01
CA SER A 149 15.78 3.39 -4.87
C SER A 149 17.25 3.65 -5.21
N PRO A 150 18.23 3.56 -4.27
CA PRO A 150 19.64 3.65 -4.63
C PRO A 150 20.09 2.50 -5.52
N LEU A 151 19.61 1.27 -5.26
CA LEU A 151 19.94 0.09 -6.07
C LEU A 151 19.37 0.22 -7.49
N SER A 152 18.10 0.57 -7.62
CA SER A 152 17.46 0.83 -8.92
C SER A 152 18.18 1.96 -9.68
N GLY A 153 18.57 3.03 -8.97
CA GLY A 153 19.38 4.12 -9.54
C GLY A 153 20.75 3.66 -10.03
N TRP A 154 21.39 2.75 -9.29
CA TRP A 154 22.67 2.14 -9.71
C TRP A 154 22.50 1.25 -10.95
N ILE A 155 21.46 0.40 -10.97
CA ILE A 155 21.15 -0.44 -12.14
C ILE A 155 20.91 0.46 -13.38
N LEU A 156 20.11 1.50 -13.25
CA LEU A 156 19.82 2.44 -14.34
C LEU A 156 21.04 3.25 -14.79
N GLY A 157 22.03 3.41 -13.93
CA GLY A 157 23.31 4.08 -14.26
C GLY A 157 24.25 3.22 -15.08
N HIS A 158 24.17 1.89 -14.98
CA HIS A 158 25.06 0.93 -15.67
C HIS A 158 24.37 0.19 -16.80
N TRP A 159 23.04 0.04 -16.73
CA TRP A 159 22.23 -0.66 -17.72
C TRP A 159 21.00 0.20 -18.08
N ASN A 160 19.91 -0.44 -18.46
CA ASN A 160 18.69 0.21 -18.89
C ASN A 160 17.49 -0.20 -18.01
N TRP A 161 16.34 0.44 -18.25
CA TRP A 161 15.11 0.18 -17.50
C TRP A 161 14.58 -1.26 -17.65
N ARG A 162 14.89 -1.95 -18.77
CA ARG A 162 14.48 -3.34 -18.98
C ARG A 162 15.21 -4.27 -18.02
N VAL A 163 16.54 -4.09 -17.87
CA VAL A 163 17.34 -4.85 -16.92
C VAL A 163 16.86 -4.61 -15.49
N LEU A 164 16.51 -3.36 -15.15
CA LEU A 164 15.94 -3.04 -13.84
C LEU A 164 14.68 -3.85 -13.56
N LEU A 165 13.69 -3.80 -14.47
CA LEU A 165 12.41 -4.49 -14.28
C LEU A 165 12.57 -6.02 -14.26
N ILE A 166 13.46 -6.58 -15.08
CA ILE A 166 13.75 -8.02 -15.09
C ILE A 166 14.44 -8.45 -13.79
N ALA A 167 15.46 -7.72 -13.34
CA ALA A 167 16.22 -8.07 -12.15
C ALA A 167 15.38 -8.01 -10.87
N GLU A 168 14.62 -6.93 -10.69
CA GLU A 168 13.72 -6.79 -9.54
C GLU A 168 12.50 -7.72 -9.65
N GLY A 169 11.96 -7.92 -10.86
CA GLY A 169 10.88 -8.86 -11.13
C GLY A 169 11.25 -10.34 -10.97
N ALA A 170 12.53 -10.67 -10.90
CA ALA A 170 12.99 -12.03 -10.58
C ALA A 170 13.00 -12.33 -9.07
N LEU A 171 12.98 -11.30 -8.21
CA LEU A 171 13.01 -11.47 -6.75
C LEU A 171 11.87 -12.31 -6.19
N PRO A 172 10.61 -12.23 -6.69
CA PRO A 172 9.53 -13.10 -6.26
C PRO A 172 9.83 -14.59 -6.38
N PHE A 173 10.55 -15.04 -7.41
CA PHE A 173 10.91 -16.45 -7.59
C PHE A 173 11.91 -16.92 -6.54
N LEU A 174 12.88 -16.08 -6.19
CA LEU A 174 13.82 -16.38 -5.09
C LEU A 174 13.09 -16.42 -3.75
N TRP A 175 12.16 -15.46 -3.55
CA TRP A 175 11.40 -15.38 -2.31
C TRP A 175 10.38 -16.51 -2.17
N LEU A 176 9.87 -17.06 -3.28
CA LEU A 176 8.97 -18.22 -3.27
C LEU A 176 9.59 -19.41 -2.52
N ILE A 177 10.88 -19.67 -2.69
CA ILE A 177 11.59 -20.76 -1.99
C ILE A 177 11.57 -20.53 -0.48
N ILE A 178 11.87 -19.30 -0.06
CA ILE A 178 11.84 -18.92 1.37
C ILE A 178 10.41 -18.96 1.91
N TRP A 179 9.46 -18.40 1.18
CA TRP A 179 8.06 -18.41 1.56
C TRP A 179 7.51 -19.83 1.76
N TRP A 180 7.79 -20.72 0.81
CA TRP A 180 7.32 -22.10 0.86
C TRP A 180 7.92 -22.89 2.00
N THR A 181 9.19 -22.66 2.33
CA THR A 181 9.91 -23.40 3.37
C THR A 181 9.66 -22.87 4.79
N PHE A 182 9.43 -21.58 4.94
CA PHE A 182 9.34 -20.94 6.26
C PHE A 182 7.92 -20.64 6.73
N ILE A 183 6.95 -20.49 5.83
CA ILE A 183 5.58 -20.14 6.20
C ILE A 183 4.73 -21.40 6.30
N ASP A 184 3.93 -21.48 7.36
CA ASP A 184 2.84 -22.43 7.56
C ASP A 184 1.55 -21.65 7.80
N ASP A 185 0.39 -22.20 7.38
CA ASP A 185 -0.89 -21.50 7.52
C ASP A 185 -1.34 -21.42 8.98
N TYR A 186 -1.08 -22.46 9.77
CA TYR A 186 -1.54 -22.58 11.15
C TYR A 186 -0.42 -23.01 12.10
N PRO A 187 -0.49 -22.63 13.39
CA PRO A 187 0.49 -23.05 14.40
C PRO A 187 0.62 -24.55 14.55
N GLN A 188 -0.46 -25.33 14.29
CA GLN A 188 -0.48 -26.78 14.37
C GLN A 188 0.43 -27.45 13.33
N GLU A 189 0.57 -26.85 12.15
CA GLU A 189 1.35 -27.38 11.04
C GLU A 189 2.85 -27.09 11.20
N ALA A 190 3.20 -26.06 11.98
CA ALA A 190 4.55 -25.56 12.11
C ALA A 190 5.41 -26.45 13.00
N ARG A 191 6.57 -26.88 12.50
CA ARG A 191 7.54 -27.69 13.24
C ARG A 191 8.53 -26.87 14.08
N TRP A 192 8.68 -25.61 13.75
CA TRP A 192 9.65 -24.68 14.34
C TRP A 192 9.18 -24.00 15.63
N ILE A 193 7.87 -24.05 15.94
CA ILE A 193 7.29 -23.43 17.13
C ILE A 193 7.40 -24.34 18.35
N SER A 194 7.68 -23.75 19.53
CA SER A 194 7.71 -24.50 20.78
C SER A 194 6.31 -25.02 21.16
N PRO A 195 6.25 -26.20 21.86
CA PRO A 195 4.97 -26.73 22.32
C PRO A 195 4.20 -25.76 23.21
N GLU A 196 4.89 -24.96 24.05
CA GLU A 196 4.25 -23.98 24.94
C GLU A 196 3.62 -22.85 24.16
N GLU A 197 4.35 -22.30 23.15
CA GLU A 197 3.83 -21.21 22.33
C GLU A 197 2.67 -21.69 21.43
N ARG A 198 2.78 -22.91 20.90
CA ARG A 198 1.69 -23.54 20.13
C ARG A 198 0.43 -23.67 20.96
N ASN A 199 0.52 -24.24 22.17
CA ASN A 199 -0.64 -24.40 23.06
C ASN A 199 -1.25 -23.05 23.46
N TYR A 200 -0.40 -22.04 23.73
CA TYR A 200 -0.89 -20.67 23.97
C TYR A 200 -1.72 -20.14 22.82
N LEU A 201 -1.24 -20.28 21.58
CA LEU A 201 -1.95 -19.80 20.40
C LEU A 201 -3.26 -20.55 20.18
N GLU A 202 -3.24 -21.89 20.30
CA GLU A 202 -4.43 -22.71 20.11
C GLU A 202 -5.54 -22.34 21.12
N VAL A 203 -5.21 -22.23 22.39
CA VAL A 203 -6.17 -21.85 23.43
C VAL A 203 -6.70 -20.45 23.19
N THR A 204 -5.80 -19.46 22.99
CA THR A 204 -6.21 -18.05 22.86
C THR A 204 -7.04 -17.81 21.60
N LEU A 205 -6.63 -18.39 20.45
CA LEU A 205 -7.39 -18.22 19.18
C LEU A 205 -8.73 -18.97 19.23
N LEU A 206 -8.80 -20.09 19.96
CA LEU A 206 -10.05 -20.82 20.17
C LEU A 206 -11.01 -20.02 21.06
N GLU A 207 -10.52 -19.42 22.14
CA GLU A 207 -11.30 -18.52 23.00
C GLU A 207 -11.84 -17.31 22.23
N GLU A 208 -10.97 -16.65 21.46
CA GLU A 208 -11.38 -15.55 20.57
C GLU A 208 -12.48 -15.97 19.58
N SER A 209 -12.35 -17.17 19.01
CA SER A 209 -13.35 -17.71 18.08
C SER A 209 -14.68 -18.00 18.76
N ARG A 210 -14.65 -18.44 20.03
CA ARG A 210 -15.86 -18.63 20.86
C ARG A 210 -16.55 -17.32 21.20
N GLU A 211 -15.78 -16.32 21.63
CA GLU A 211 -16.32 -14.98 21.94
C GLU A 211 -16.98 -14.33 20.72
N LEU A 212 -16.43 -14.56 19.52
CA LEU A 212 -16.98 -14.07 18.26
C LEU A 212 -18.22 -14.83 17.78
N GLY A 213 -18.56 -15.95 18.41
CA GLY A 213 -19.63 -16.83 17.96
C GLY A 213 -19.32 -17.56 16.64
N LEU A 214 -18.06 -17.56 16.19
CA LEU A 214 -17.63 -18.23 14.95
C LEU A 214 -17.74 -19.75 15.04
N LEU A 215 -17.63 -20.31 16.26
CA LEU A 215 -17.82 -21.75 16.52
C LEU A 215 -19.30 -22.16 16.59
N LYS A 216 -20.24 -21.20 16.62
CA LYS A 216 -21.68 -21.48 16.57
C LYS A 216 -22.23 -21.53 15.13
N GLN A 217 -21.40 -21.30 14.14
CA GLN A 217 -21.81 -21.57 12.75
C GLN A 217 -21.86 -23.08 12.59
N ASP A 218 -23.09 -23.59 12.53
CA ASP A 218 -23.39 -24.99 12.24
C ASP A 218 -22.59 -25.38 10.97
N PRO A 219 -21.73 -26.41 11.01
CA PRO A 219 -21.03 -26.88 9.82
C PRO A 219 -21.98 -27.30 8.70
N LEU A 220 -23.26 -27.54 9.03
CA LEU A 220 -24.34 -27.86 8.12
C LEU A 220 -25.20 -26.63 7.74
N ALA A 221 -24.90 -25.44 8.25
CA ALA A 221 -25.59 -24.24 7.83
C ALA A 221 -25.30 -23.99 6.34
N GLU A 222 -26.35 -23.92 5.57
CA GLU A 222 -26.23 -23.57 4.14
C GLU A 222 -25.44 -22.24 3.98
N PRO A 223 -24.51 -22.17 3.03
CA PRO A 223 -23.75 -20.96 2.78
C PRO A 223 -24.73 -19.81 2.53
N GLU A 224 -24.52 -18.68 3.19
CA GLU A 224 -25.39 -17.52 3.05
C GLU A 224 -25.57 -17.19 1.55
N PRO A 225 -26.81 -17.08 1.06
CA PRO A 225 -27.05 -16.87 -0.38
C PRO A 225 -26.28 -15.65 -0.88
N ALA A 226 -25.64 -15.76 -2.04
CA ALA A 226 -24.80 -14.71 -2.63
C ALA A 226 -25.49 -13.34 -2.69
N TRP A 227 -26.82 -13.30 -2.91
CA TRP A 227 -27.58 -12.06 -2.93
C TRP A 227 -27.64 -11.36 -1.55
N ARG A 228 -27.61 -12.09 -0.43
CA ARG A 228 -27.56 -11.49 0.93
C ARG A 228 -26.18 -10.86 1.17
N SER A 229 -25.11 -11.52 0.73
CA SER A 229 -23.76 -10.95 0.78
C SER A 229 -23.67 -9.70 -0.09
N LEU A 230 -24.28 -9.68 -1.27
CA LEU A 230 -24.38 -8.51 -2.15
C LEU A 230 -25.19 -7.37 -1.52
N LEU A 231 -26.29 -7.69 -0.84
CA LEU A 231 -27.09 -6.68 -0.12
C LEU A 231 -26.33 -6.09 1.07
N LYS A 232 -25.62 -6.93 1.85
CA LYS A 232 -24.74 -6.44 2.94
C LYS A 232 -23.63 -5.54 2.38
N PHE A 233 -23.02 -5.93 1.29
CA PHE A 233 -22.02 -5.14 0.58
C PHE A 233 -22.61 -3.81 0.07
N GLY A 234 -23.77 -3.83 -0.57
CA GLY A 234 -24.48 -2.63 -1.01
C GLY A 234 -24.85 -1.68 0.16
N ARG A 235 -25.32 -2.21 1.29
CA ARG A 235 -25.57 -1.41 2.50
C ARG A 235 -24.29 -0.81 3.09
N THR A 236 -23.18 -1.54 3.04
CA THR A 236 -21.88 -1.03 3.49
C THR A 236 -21.41 0.09 2.59
N LEU A 237 -21.59 -0.04 1.27
CA LEU A 237 -21.30 1.01 0.27
C LEU A 237 -22.08 2.30 0.51
N LEU A 238 -23.34 2.20 0.94
CA LEU A 238 -24.21 3.36 1.19
C LEU A 238 -24.00 3.99 2.57
N ASN A 239 -23.14 3.41 3.43
CA ASN A 239 -22.84 3.99 4.72
C ASN A 239 -22.04 5.30 4.55
N PRO A 240 -22.55 6.45 5.06
CA PRO A 240 -21.89 7.75 4.84
C PRO A 240 -20.47 7.81 5.41
N VAL A 241 -20.20 7.15 6.54
CA VAL A 241 -18.85 7.08 7.12
C VAL A 241 -17.91 6.34 6.17
N VAL A 242 -18.35 5.23 5.57
CA VAL A 242 -17.56 4.46 4.60
C VAL A 242 -17.28 5.28 3.35
N LEU A 243 -18.29 5.96 2.81
CA LEU A 243 -18.12 6.81 1.61
C LEU A 243 -17.14 7.96 1.85
N VAL A 244 -17.25 8.64 3.00
CA VAL A 244 -16.30 9.70 3.36
C VAL A 244 -14.89 9.12 3.50
N MET A 245 -14.71 7.98 4.14
CA MET A 245 -13.41 7.33 4.27
C MET A 245 -12.81 6.88 2.93
N VAL A 246 -13.64 6.36 2.02
CA VAL A 246 -13.24 6.08 0.63
C VAL A 246 -12.72 7.33 -0.04
N GLY A 247 -13.46 8.45 0.07
CA GLY A 247 -13.06 9.74 -0.50
C GLY A 247 -11.72 10.24 0.08
N ILE A 248 -11.55 10.20 1.40
CA ILE A 248 -10.30 10.59 2.06
C ILE A 248 -9.13 9.74 1.56
N TYR A 249 -9.28 8.40 1.53
CA TYR A 249 -8.22 7.49 1.14
C TYR A 249 -7.90 7.58 -0.35
N LEU A 250 -8.91 7.83 -1.19
CA LEU A 250 -8.74 8.12 -2.61
C LEU A 250 -7.90 9.39 -2.82
N MET A 251 -8.24 10.49 -2.14
CA MET A 251 -7.49 11.75 -2.24
C MET A 251 -6.07 11.61 -1.72
N GLN A 252 -5.89 10.96 -0.58
CA GLN A 252 -4.59 10.66 -0.01
C GLN A 252 -3.71 9.85 -0.97
N ASN A 253 -4.24 8.77 -1.54
CA ASN A 253 -3.49 7.92 -2.49
C ASN A 253 -3.25 8.62 -3.83
N THR A 254 -4.16 9.48 -4.29
CA THR A 254 -3.93 10.34 -5.46
C THR A 254 -2.69 11.21 -5.24
N GLY A 255 -2.58 11.85 -4.08
CA GLY A 255 -1.40 12.62 -3.71
C GLY A 255 -0.14 11.76 -3.59
N ASN A 256 -0.20 10.67 -2.83
CA ASN A 256 0.93 9.81 -2.55
C ASN A 256 1.54 9.18 -3.81
N TYR A 257 0.71 8.58 -4.67
CA TYR A 257 1.19 7.93 -5.89
C TYR A 257 1.48 8.92 -7.02
N GLY A 258 0.75 10.03 -7.09
CA GLY A 258 1.11 11.13 -8.00
C GLY A 258 2.51 11.66 -7.72
N PHE A 259 2.83 11.89 -6.46
CA PHE A 259 4.16 12.25 -5.99
C PHE A 259 5.19 11.14 -6.23
N LEU A 260 4.90 9.90 -5.80
CA LEU A 260 5.80 8.74 -5.91
C LEU A 260 6.28 8.53 -7.34
N PHE A 261 5.38 8.49 -8.31
CA PHE A 261 5.73 8.14 -9.69
C PHE A 261 6.45 9.25 -10.44
N TRP A 262 6.24 10.52 -10.09
CA TRP A 262 6.81 11.63 -10.83
C TRP A 262 8.00 12.31 -10.16
N LEU A 263 8.23 12.09 -8.86
CA LEU A 263 9.37 12.70 -8.15
C LEU A 263 10.73 12.40 -8.79
N PRO A 264 11.07 11.15 -9.21
CA PRO A 264 12.34 10.89 -9.86
C PRO A 264 12.52 11.69 -11.17
N THR A 265 11.45 11.85 -11.95
CA THR A 265 11.45 12.66 -13.17
C THR A 265 11.73 14.13 -12.85
N VAL A 266 11.08 14.67 -11.82
CA VAL A 266 11.27 16.05 -11.35
C VAL A 266 12.71 16.28 -10.90
N LEU A 267 13.27 15.36 -10.10
CA LEU A 267 14.65 15.44 -9.61
C LEU A 267 15.67 15.35 -10.77
N GLY A 268 15.47 14.42 -11.70
CA GLY A 268 16.33 14.25 -12.87
C GLY A 268 16.35 15.49 -13.77
N ASN A 269 15.18 16.06 -14.03
CA ASN A 269 15.06 17.25 -14.88
C ASN A 269 15.66 18.51 -14.25
N ALA A 270 15.53 18.67 -12.93
CA ALA A 270 15.94 19.90 -12.22
C ALA A 270 17.45 20.17 -12.27
N ARG A 271 18.31 19.13 -12.33
CA ARG A 271 19.77 19.29 -12.20
C ARG A 271 20.61 18.42 -13.15
N LYS A 272 20.04 17.76 -14.14
CA LYS A 272 20.74 16.79 -15.01
C LYS A 272 21.55 15.76 -14.18
N MET A 273 20.95 15.22 -13.13
CA MET A 273 21.61 14.33 -12.17
C MET A 273 21.79 12.94 -12.75
N SER A 274 22.81 12.22 -12.27
CA SER A 274 22.96 10.80 -12.58
C SER A 274 21.82 9.97 -11.99
N SER A 275 21.52 8.82 -12.60
CA SER A 275 20.46 7.91 -12.12
C SER A 275 20.68 7.48 -10.66
N LEU A 276 21.94 7.22 -10.28
CA LEU A 276 22.29 6.89 -8.89
C LEU A 276 21.96 8.04 -7.93
N SER A 277 22.30 9.29 -8.30
CA SER A 277 22.00 10.46 -7.47
C SER A 277 20.49 10.67 -7.32
N VAL A 278 19.71 10.48 -8.41
CA VAL A 278 18.25 10.53 -8.36
C VAL A 278 17.69 9.46 -7.44
N GLY A 279 18.17 8.21 -7.57
CA GLY A 279 17.72 7.10 -6.71
C GLY A 279 18.04 7.36 -5.23
N THR A 280 19.24 7.86 -4.92
CA THR A 280 19.65 8.17 -3.55
C THR A 280 18.82 9.32 -2.95
N LEU A 281 18.57 10.40 -3.71
CA LEU A 281 17.72 11.50 -3.26
C LEU A 281 16.27 11.09 -3.13
N PHE A 282 15.80 10.18 -3.98
CA PHE A 282 14.43 9.66 -3.89
C PHE A 282 14.17 8.89 -2.60
N ALA A 283 15.19 8.27 -1.99
CA ALA A 283 15.07 7.60 -0.70
C ALA A 283 14.83 8.57 0.48
N VAL A 284 15.34 9.83 0.41
CA VAL A 284 15.30 10.79 1.53
C VAL A 284 13.87 11.11 2.00
N PRO A 285 12.90 11.44 1.13
CA PRO A 285 11.50 11.63 1.54
C PRO A 285 10.92 10.43 2.29
N TYR A 286 11.34 9.21 1.95
CA TYR A 286 10.81 7.99 2.58
C TYR A 286 11.43 7.70 3.94
N ILE A 287 12.66 8.15 4.21
CA ILE A 287 13.24 8.16 5.56
C ILE A 287 12.40 9.07 6.47
N VAL A 288 12.09 10.28 6.00
CA VAL A 288 11.24 11.24 6.73
C VAL A 288 9.82 10.67 6.91
N THR A 289 9.30 9.99 5.89
CA THR A 289 8.01 9.29 5.95
C THR A 289 7.99 8.22 7.03
N ALA A 290 9.02 7.37 7.12
CA ALA A 290 9.10 6.32 8.14
C ALA A 290 9.09 6.91 9.57
N ILE A 291 9.82 8.00 9.78
CA ILE A 291 9.82 8.72 11.06
C ILE A 291 8.43 9.28 11.37
N GLY A 292 7.79 9.94 10.38
CA GLY A 292 6.45 10.50 10.51
C GLY A 292 5.39 9.45 10.85
N MET A 293 5.45 8.27 10.23
CA MET A 293 4.56 7.13 10.53
C MET A 293 4.64 6.73 12.01
N VAL A 294 5.85 6.59 12.54
CA VAL A 294 6.05 6.18 13.94
C VAL A 294 5.59 7.28 14.90
N VAL A 295 6.00 8.53 14.66
CA VAL A 295 5.70 9.66 15.54
C VAL A 295 4.21 9.94 15.61
N LEU A 296 3.55 10.07 14.44
CA LEU A 296 2.14 10.44 14.39
C LEU A 296 1.22 9.32 14.91
N SER A 297 1.54 8.05 14.59
CA SER A 297 0.78 6.89 15.12
C SER A 297 0.88 6.81 16.64
N ARG A 298 2.10 6.91 17.22
CA ARG A 298 2.29 6.89 18.67
C ARG A 298 1.58 8.05 19.37
N HIS A 299 1.61 9.24 18.78
CA HIS A 299 0.93 10.41 19.33
C HIS A 299 -0.59 10.23 19.32
N SER A 300 -1.16 9.73 18.22
CA SER A 300 -2.58 9.40 18.10
C SER A 300 -3.01 8.34 19.12
N ASP A 301 -2.22 7.29 19.31
CA ASP A 301 -2.51 6.22 20.28
C ASP A 301 -2.48 6.75 21.73
N LYS A 302 -1.47 7.57 22.06
CA LYS A 302 -1.35 8.15 23.41
C LYS A 302 -2.53 9.05 23.79
N HIS A 303 -3.11 9.77 22.82
CA HIS A 303 -4.22 10.69 23.07
C HIS A 303 -5.60 10.09 22.76
N CYS A 304 -5.64 8.84 22.27
CA CYS A 304 -6.88 8.15 21.84
C CYS A 304 -7.73 9.02 20.90
N GLU A 305 -7.07 9.81 20.03
CA GLU A 305 -7.71 10.73 19.10
C GLU A 305 -7.26 10.38 17.67
N ARG A 306 -8.21 10.10 16.78
CA ARG A 306 -7.96 9.62 15.42
C ARG A 306 -8.22 10.69 14.36
N ARG A 307 -9.38 11.32 14.44
CA ARG A 307 -9.91 12.24 13.44
C ARG A 307 -8.99 13.45 13.23
N GLY A 308 -8.59 14.13 14.30
CA GLY A 308 -7.73 15.31 14.23
C GLY A 308 -6.33 14.97 13.73
N HIS A 309 -5.78 13.78 14.09
CA HIS A 309 -4.48 13.35 13.59
C HIS A 309 -4.51 13.09 12.08
N VAL A 310 -5.60 12.49 11.57
CA VAL A 310 -5.76 12.30 10.11
C VAL A 310 -5.93 13.66 9.42
N ALA A 311 -6.79 14.54 9.92
CA ALA A 311 -6.98 15.88 9.36
C ALA A 311 -5.68 16.68 9.37
N PHE A 312 -4.97 16.72 10.51
CA PHE A 312 -3.68 17.41 10.64
C PHE A 312 -2.63 16.88 9.67
N GLY A 313 -2.45 15.54 9.60
CA GLY A 313 -1.42 14.95 8.74
C GLY A 313 -1.68 15.20 7.25
N LEU A 314 -2.94 15.15 6.81
CA LEU A 314 -3.29 15.50 5.42
C LEU A 314 -3.14 17.00 5.15
N ALA A 315 -3.52 17.88 6.10
CA ALA A 315 -3.28 19.32 5.99
C ALA A 315 -1.79 19.64 5.91
N TRP A 316 -0.98 18.98 6.76
CA TRP A 316 0.48 19.07 6.72
C TRP A 316 1.05 18.65 5.37
N ALA A 317 0.61 17.51 4.82
CA ALA A 317 1.05 17.05 3.51
C ALA A 317 0.70 18.05 2.41
N GLY A 318 -0.51 18.60 2.43
CA GLY A 318 -0.95 19.66 1.51
C GLY A 318 -0.12 20.95 1.66
N ALA A 319 0.12 21.41 2.88
CA ALA A 319 0.93 22.59 3.15
C ALA A 319 2.39 22.41 2.68
N CYS A 320 2.99 21.24 2.92
CA CYS A 320 4.34 20.93 2.45
C CYS A 320 4.40 20.84 0.91
N MET A 321 3.38 20.27 0.27
CA MET A 321 3.29 20.23 -1.19
C MET A 321 3.15 21.66 -1.77
N LEU A 322 2.34 22.51 -1.16
CA LEU A 322 2.21 23.92 -1.55
C LEU A 322 3.54 24.66 -1.34
N ALA A 323 4.20 24.47 -0.21
CA ALA A 323 5.51 25.04 0.04
C ALA A 323 6.54 24.62 -1.02
N CYS A 324 6.54 23.33 -1.43
CA CYS A 324 7.37 22.87 -2.53
C CYS A 324 7.08 23.66 -3.84
N VAL A 325 5.83 23.82 -4.21
CA VAL A 325 5.42 24.58 -5.42
C VAL A 325 5.93 26.02 -5.37
N LEU A 326 5.81 26.69 -4.22
CA LEU A 326 6.18 28.09 -4.06
C LEU A 326 7.69 28.31 -3.94
N LEU A 327 8.40 27.38 -3.30
CA LEU A 327 9.82 27.54 -2.96
C LEU A 327 10.76 27.02 -4.06
N THR A 328 10.35 26.05 -4.88
CA THR A 328 11.24 25.41 -5.88
C THR A 328 11.77 26.44 -6.89
N GLY A 329 10.98 27.44 -7.26
CA GLY A 329 11.42 28.51 -8.16
C GLY A 329 12.45 29.48 -7.55
N ARG A 330 12.48 29.61 -6.20
CA ARG A 330 13.40 30.47 -5.46
C ARG A 330 14.64 29.71 -4.98
N SER A 331 14.44 28.55 -4.41
CA SER A 331 15.47 27.64 -3.88
C SER A 331 15.07 26.19 -4.07
N PRO A 332 15.67 25.46 -5.04
CA PRO A 332 15.41 24.04 -5.22
C PRO A 332 15.69 23.20 -3.97
N ALA A 333 16.62 23.62 -3.11
CA ALA A 333 16.93 22.93 -1.86
C ALA A 333 15.75 23.04 -0.86
N LEU A 334 15.17 24.23 -0.68
CA LEU A 334 13.99 24.41 0.17
C LEU A 334 12.76 23.68 -0.40
N GLY A 335 12.59 23.68 -1.73
CA GLY A 335 11.57 22.88 -2.40
C GLY A 335 11.73 21.38 -2.12
N PHE A 336 12.96 20.88 -2.15
CA PHE A 336 13.25 19.48 -1.84
C PHE A 336 13.00 19.14 -0.36
N VAL A 337 13.36 20.02 0.57
CA VAL A 337 13.03 19.84 2.00
C VAL A 337 11.51 19.79 2.19
N ALA A 338 10.78 20.74 1.61
CA ALA A 338 9.32 20.77 1.71
C ALA A 338 8.68 19.49 1.18
N ILE A 339 9.08 19.03 -0.02
CA ILE A 339 8.51 17.83 -0.63
C ILE A 339 8.88 16.56 0.16
N SER A 340 10.04 16.53 0.83
CA SER A 340 10.45 15.41 1.68
C SER A 340 9.58 15.28 2.93
N MET A 341 8.92 16.34 3.37
CA MET A 341 8.02 16.33 4.54
C MET A 341 6.59 15.89 4.21
N VAL A 342 6.22 15.79 2.94
CA VAL A 342 4.86 15.42 2.50
C VAL A 342 4.47 14.03 3.02
N GLY A 343 5.35 13.05 2.86
CA GLY A 343 5.10 11.67 3.27
C GLY A 343 4.95 11.50 4.79
N ALA A 344 5.66 12.33 5.59
CA ALA A 344 5.54 12.29 7.05
C ALA A 344 4.10 12.58 7.52
N GLY A 345 3.41 13.51 6.86
CA GLY A 345 2.00 13.77 7.12
C GLY A 345 1.11 12.69 6.53
N SER A 346 1.18 12.46 5.22
CA SER A 346 0.23 11.60 4.53
C SER A 346 0.30 10.13 4.97
N TYR A 347 1.48 9.50 4.97
CA TYR A 347 1.64 8.12 5.47
C TYR A 347 1.56 8.03 6.99
N GLY A 348 1.96 9.10 7.72
CA GLY A 348 1.83 9.16 9.17
C GLY A 348 0.40 9.03 9.67
N THR A 349 -0.59 9.41 8.87
CA THR A 349 -2.01 9.25 9.22
C THR A 349 -2.52 7.82 9.17
N LEU A 350 -1.82 6.88 8.50
CA LEU A 350 -2.37 5.56 8.20
C LEU A 350 -2.76 4.78 9.46
N GLY A 351 -1.98 4.84 10.52
CA GLY A 351 -2.33 4.18 11.79
C GLY A 351 -3.66 4.70 12.36
N ALA A 352 -3.79 6.02 12.47
CA ALA A 352 -5.02 6.66 12.96
C ALA A 352 -6.20 6.43 12.00
N PHE A 353 -5.98 6.52 10.70
CA PHE A 353 -7.01 6.31 9.68
C PHE A 353 -7.63 4.91 9.74
N TRP A 354 -6.81 3.86 9.82
CA TRP A 354 -7.28 2.47 9.86
C TRP A 354 -7.88 2.07 11.22
N ALA A 355 -7.66 2.85 12.27
CA ALA A 355 -8.37 2.68 13.54
C ALA A 355 -9.83 3.18 13.48
N ILE A 356 -10.14 4.20 12.68
CA ILE A 356 -11.50 4.79 12.62
C ILE A 356 -12.59 3.77 12.29
N PRO A 357 -12.49 2.92 11.24
CA PRO A 357 -13.55 1.95 10.94
C PRO A 357 -13.82 0.95 12.06
N THR A 358 -12.77 0.57 12.80
CA THR A 358 -12.89 -0.40 13.90
C THR A 358 -13.51 0.22 15.15
N GLU A 359 -13.38 1.54 15.33
CA GLU A 359 -13.89 2.28 16.47
C GLU A 359 -15.30 2.87 16.21
N THR A 360 -15.68 3.10 14.93
CA THR A 360 -16.90 3.82 14.58
C THR A 360 -17.97 2.98 13.90
N LEU A 361 -17.61 1.86 13.29
CA LEU A 361 -18.54 1.00 12.56
C LEU A 361 -18.93 -0.24 13.38
N PRO A 362 -20.16 -0.74 13.23
CA PRO A 362 -20.56 -2.02 13.82
C PRO A 362 -19.62 -3.15 13.37
N ARG A 363 -19.30 -4.07 14.29
CA ARG A 363 -18.41 -5.22 14.02
C ARG A 363 -18.83 -6.05 12.80
N SER A 364 -20.15 -6.15 12.55
CA SER A 364 -20.71 -6.91 11.42
C SER A 364 -20.35 -6.37 10.04
N ILE A 365 -20.01 -5.08 9.91
CA ILE A 365 -19.71 -4.43 8.64
C ILE A 365 -18.28 -3.87 8.57
N SER A 366 -17.57 -3.75 9.70
CA SER A 366 -16.25 -3.14 9.78
C SER A 366 -15.24 -3.81 8.83
N GLY A 367 -15.19 -5.14 8.78
CA GLY A 367 -14.29 -5.87 7.88
C GLY A 367 -14.57 -5.60 6.39
N SER A 368 -15.86 -5.67 5.99
CA SER A 368 -16.29 -5.36 4.62
C SER A 368 -16.01 -3.90 4.25
N ALA A 369 -16.23 -2.97 5.20
CA ALA A 369 -15.95 -1.56 5.03
C ALA A 369 -14.46 -1.30 4.81
N MET A 370 -13.58 -1.91 5.62
CA MET A 370 -12.13 -1.79 5.45
C MET A 370 -11.66 -2.31 4.08
N GLY A 371 -12.18 -3.46 3.64
CA GLY A 371 -11.90 -4.00 2.30
C GLY A 371 -12.34 -3.05 1.19
N LEU A 372 -13.53 -2.45 1.32
CA LEU A 372 -14.06 -1.51 0.35
C LEU A 372 -13.29 -0.18 0.32
N ILE A 373 -13.00 0.39 1.49
CA ILE A 373 -12.19 1.61 1.62
C ILE A 373 -10.82 1.39 0.98
N ASN A 374 -10.19 0.25 1.25
CA ASN A 374 -8.90 -0.08 0.68
C ASN A 374 -8.98 -0.26 -0.85
N ALA A 375 -9.95 -1.03 -1.35
CA ALA A 375 -10.11 -1.28 -2.76
C ALA A 375 -10.35 0.03 -3.54
N LEU A 376 -11.39 0.77 -3.20
CA LEU A 376 -11.75 2.00 -3.93
C LEU A 376 -10.74 3.13 -3.69
N GLY A 377 -10.21 3.27 -2.48
CA GLY A 377 -9.20 4.28 -2.17
C GLY A 377 -7.88 4.07 -2.91
N ASN A 378 -7.49 2.80 -3.19
CA ASN A 378 -6.30 2.52 -3.99
C ASN A 378 -6.43 2.93 -5.46
N LEU A 379 -7.63 3.19 -5.98
CA LEU A 379 -7.79 3.80 -7.31
C LEU A 379 -7.15 5.19 -7.39
N GLY A 380 -6.90 5.87 -6.26
CA GLY A 380 -6.07 7.08 -6.22
C GLY A 380 -4.68 6.86 -6.81
N GLY A 381 -4.15 5.64 -6.71
CA GLY A 381 -2.89 5.25 -7.34
C GLY A 381 -2.93 5.26 -8.89
N TYR A 382 -4.12 5.15 -9.48
CA TYR A 382 -4.32 5.39 -10.92
C TYR A 382 -4.46 6.89 -11.22
N PHE A 383 -5.35 7.57 -10.49
CA PHE A 383 -5.66 8.97 -10.77
C PHE A 383 -4.48 9.90 -10.50
N GLY A 384 -3.67 9.64 -9.47
CA GLY A 384 -2.53 10.49 -9.11
C GLY A 384 -1.53 10.66 -10.25
N PRO A 385 -0.87 9.58 -10.71
CA PRO A 385 0.09 9.66 -11.82
C PRO A 385 -0.53 10.17 -13.12
N LEU A 386 -1.78 9.79 -13.42
CA LEU A 386 -2.51 10.25 -14.61
C LEU A 386 -2.73 11.74 -14.58
N VAL A 387 -3.22 12.29 -13.47
CA VAL A 387 -3.48 13.75 -13.31
C VAL A 387 -2.18 14.53 -13.42
N VAL A 388 -1.11 14.08 -12.76
CA VAL A 388 0.20 14.74 -12.87
C VAL A 388 0.69 14.72 -14.32
N GLY A 389 0.62 13.57 -14.99
CA GLY A 389 1.03 13.44 -16.39
C GLY A 389 0.19 14.32 -17.33
N PHE A 390 -1.13 14.37 -17.13
CA PHE A 390 -2.04 15.19 -17.93
C PHE A 390 -1.78 16.69 -17.74
N VAL A 391 -1.67 17.15 -16.50
CA VAL A 391 -1.41 18.58 -16.21
C VAL A 391 -0.03 18.99 -16.74
N TYR A 392 1.00 18.17 -16.52
CA TYR A 392 2.33 18.42 -17.06
C TYR A 392 2.34 18.44 -18.59
N HIS A 393 1.62 17.54 -19.24
CA HIS A 393 1.51 17.51 -20.71
C HIS A 393 0.90 18.81 -21.26
N ARG A 394 -0.07 19.42 -20.53
CA ARG A 394 -0.76 20.63 -20.95
C ARG A 394 0.02 21.91 -20.64
N THR A 395 0.75 21.94 -19.54
CA THR A 395 1.37 23.15 -19.00
C THR A 395 2.89 23.20 -19.17
N GLY A 396 3.54 22.05 -19.36
CA GLY A 396 5.00 21.92 -19.36
C GLY A 396 5.66 22.12 -17.99
N ASP A 397 4.88 22.28 -16.90
CA ASP A 397 5.40 22.62 -15.58
C ASP A 397 4.74 21.75 -14.46
N PHE A 398 5.59 21.03 -13.73
CA PHE A 398 5.16 20.18 -12.61
C PHE A 398 4.53 20.95 -11.44
N ARG A 399 4.81 22.25 -11.30
CA ARG A 399 4.24 23.08 -10.22
C ARG A 399 2.72 23.07 -10.25
N TYR A 400 2.11 23.16 -11.43
CA TYR A 400 0.65 23.08 -11.56
C TYR A 400 0.10 21.71 -11.20
N ALA A 401 0.81 20.65 -11.59
CA ALA A 401 0.42 19.30 -11.24
C ALA A 401 0.47 19.06 -9.71
N PHE A 402 1.54 19.50 -9.06
CA PHE A 402 1.67 19.40 -7.61
C PHE A 402 0.68 20.30 -6.85
N ALA A 403 0.29 21.44 -7.41
CA ALA A 403 -0.80 22.26 -6.86
C ALA A 403 -2.14 21.50 -6.86
N VAL A 404 -2.44 20.72 -7.91
CA VAL A 404 -3.62 19.85 -7.94
C VAL A 404 -3.54 18.76 -6.86
N LEU A 405 -2.38 18.11 -6.66
CA LEU A 405 -2.21 17.14 -5.59
C LEU A 405 -2.36 17.77 -4.19
N CYS A 406 -1.87 19.01 -4.02
CA CYS A 406 -2.09 19.80 -2.80
C CYS A 406 -3.58 19.95 -2.48
N LEU A 407 -4.41 20.32 -3.47
CA LEU A 407 -5.86 20.41 -3.31
C LEU A 407 -6.47 19.06 -2.91
N GLY A 408 -5.97 17.94 -3.46
CA GLY A 408 -6.38 16.60 -3.05
C GLY A 408 -6.14 16.33 -1.57
N TYR A 409 -4.95 16.65 -1.05
CA TYR A 409 -4.67 16.49 0.38
C TYR A 409 -5.53 17.39 1.27
N LEU A 410 -5.72 18.67 0.89
CA LEU A 410 -6.52 19.60 1.66
C LEU A 410 -8.01 19.23 1.66
N THR A 411 -8.55 18.77 0.52
CA THR A 411 -9.94 18.27 0.46
C THR A 411 -10.10 16.99 1.28
N GLY A 412 -9.13 16.06 1.27
CA GLY A 412 -9.11 14.89 2.13
C GLY A 412 -9.07 15.28 3.61
N SER A 413 -8.24 16.27 3.98
CA SER A 413 -8.20 16.83 5.34
C SER A 413 -9.56 17.40 5.76
N ALA A 414 -10.17 18.24 4.93
CA ALA A 414 -11.50 18.81 5.20
C ALA A 414 -12.57 17.72 5.32
N ALA A 415 -12.57 16.73 4.41
CA ALA A 415 -13.50 15.61 4.46
C ALA A 415 -13.39 14.80 5.76
N THR A 416 -12.19 14.72 6.37
CA THR A 416 -12.00 14.05 7.66
C THR A 416 -12.85 14.69 8.75
N LEU A 417 -13.14 15.99 8.67
CA LEU A 417 -14.00 16.69 9.64
C LEU A 417 -15.48 16.27 9.58
N LEU A 418 -15.89 15.55 8.55
CA LEU A 418 -17.23 14.96 8.42
C LEU A 418 -17.35 13.62 9.17
N LEU A 419 -16.24 13.01 9.59
CA LEU A 419 -16.25 11.77 10.34
C LEU A 419 -16.70 12.00 11.80
N PRO A 420 -17.29 11.00 12.47
CA PRO A 420 -17.64 11.09 13.88
C PRO A 420 -16.43 11.39 14.77
N SER A 421 -16.59 12.27 15.74
CA SER A 421 -15.50 12.66 16.67
C SER A 421 -15.37 11.71 17.88
N ARG A 422 -16.32 10.83 18.11
CA ARG A 422 -16.34 9.87 19.23
C ARG A 422 -16.75 8.48 18.72
N PRO A 423 -16.28 7.38 19.37
CA PRO A 423 -16.76 6.04 19.06
C PRO A 423 -18.29 6.00 19.16
N THR A 424 -18.96 5.58 18.09
CA THR A 424 -20.43 5.46 18.06
C THR A 424 -20.91 4.07 18.47
N VAL A 425 -19.98 3.14 18.65
CA VAL A 425 -20.30 1.79 19.12
C VAL A 425 -20.54 1.84 20.63
N ARG A 426 -21.82 2.01 21.02
CA ARG A 426 -22.30 1.52 22.32
C ARG A 426 -22.36 0.01 22.21
N GLU A 427 -21.77 -0.70 23.19
CA GLU A 427 -21.80 -2.17 23.31
C GLU A 427 -23.22 -2.74 23.22
#